data_ad874e2feecd1bfd4b4544b608adf6c8
#
_entry.id   ad874e2feecd1bfd4b4544b608adf6c8
#
_cell.length_a   1.000
_cell.length_b   1.000
_cell.length_c   1.000
_cell.angle_alpha   90.00
_cell.angle_beta   90.00
_cell.angle_gamma   90.00
#
_symmetry.space_group_name_H-M   'P 1'
#
loop_
_entity.id
_entity.type
_entity.pdbx_description
1 polymer ?
#
loop_
_entity_poly.entity_id
_entity_poly.type
_entity_poly.pdbx_seq_one_letter_code
_entity_poly.pdbx_strand_id
1 'polypeptide(L)'
;MKRNSKDSIIESAITLFNRNGYDGTSIRDIAAHAHVNVANISYYFNGKHGLLEHCLTSYFEKYLEKIEDVYQDILLDPLEKLKKVVEAIIQFQSLHPHLTRFVLREVSIDSQVVREIMSTYYVKERFYFTKILEEGIEKKQFKKQTISYSIIQLKSLLSMPFLNTFYLTEVLHVYVRESYFTKKYLEEIYKWIDEVVCLPKESLPIS
;
A
#
# COMPACT_ATOMS: atom_id res chain seq x y z
N MET A 1 -11.55 -25.82 -10.45
CA MET A 1 -10.28 -26.06 -9.70
C MET A 1 -10.59 -26.09 -8.21
N LYS A 2 -10.17 -27.13 -7.49
CA LYS A 2 -10.26 -27.13 -6.00
C LYS A 2 -9.36 -26.00 -5.48
N ARG A 3 -9.95 -24.97 -4.83
CA ARG A 3 -9.16 -23.96 -4.12
C ARG A 3 -8.24 -24.65 -3.11
N ASN A 4 -6.99 -24.22 -3.06
CA ASN A 4 -6.05 -24.71 -2.06
C ASN A 4 -6.56 -24.28 -0.67
N SER A 5 -6.53 -25.18 0.30
CA SER A 5 -6.97 -24.89 1.67
C SER A 5 -6.26 -23.69 2.29
N LYS A 6 -4.98 -23.49 1.93
CA LYS A 6 -4.18 -22.34 2.39
C LYS A 6 -4.78 -21.02 1.91
N ASP A 7 -5.13 -20.91 0.63
CA ASP A 7 -5.71 -19.70 0.03
C ASP A 7 -7.11 -19.40 0.60
N SER A 8 -7.93 -20.45 0.81
CA SER A 8 -9.25 -20.30 1.44
C SER A 8 -9.14 -19.77 2.87
N ILE A 9 -8.14 -20.19 3.63
CA ILE A 9 -7.88 -19.68 5.00
C ILE A 9 -7.50 -18.20 4.94
N ILE A 10 -6.59 -17.79 4.05
CA ILE A 10 -6.15 -16.40 3.91
C ILE A 10 -7.32 -15.49 3.54
N GLU A 11 -8.12 -15.84 2.52
CA GLU A 11 -9.29 -15.06 2.10
C GLU A 11 -10.33 -14.93 3.21
N SER A 12 -10.59 -16.03 3.93
CA SER A 12 -11.51 -16.04 5.07
C SER A 12 -11.02 -15.17 6.22
N ALA A 13 -9.72 -15.23 6.52
CA ALA A 13 -9.11 -14.40 7.54
C ALA A 13 -9.22 -12.91 7.20
N ILE A 14 -8.86 -12.50 5.98
CA ILE A 14 -8.98 -11.11 5.51
C ILE A 14 -10.42 -10.62 5.60
N THR A 15 -11.39 -11.45 5.21
CA THR A 15 -12.81 -11.12 5.29
C THR A 15 -13.26 -10.88 6.73
N LEU A 16 -12.94 -11.80 7.63
CA LEU A 16 -13.35 -11.73 9.02
C LEU A 16 -12.60 -10.64 9.79
N PHE A 17 -11.31 -10.47 9.54
CA PHE A 17 -10.53 -9.38 10.14
C PHE A 17 -11.04 -8.00 9.69
N ASN A 18 -11.43 -7.84 8.43
CA ASN A 18 -12.06 -6.60 7.97
C ASN A 18 -13.40 -6.33 8.65
N ARG A 19 -14.18 -7.38 8.95
CA ARG A 19 -15.51 -7.25 9.54
C ARG A 19 -15.47 -7.06 11.05
N ASN A 20 -14.71 -7.89 11.76
CA ASN A 20 -14.75 -8.03 13.21
C ASN A 20 -13.49 -7.48 13.90
N GLY A 21 -12.45 -7.11 13.14
CA GLY A 21 -11.11 -6.82 13.66
C GLY A 21 -10.29 -8.10 13.92
N TYR A 22 -8.99 -7.91 14.09
CA TYR A 22 -8.10 -9.01 14.44
C TYR A 22 -8.50 -9.65 15.78
N ASP A 23 -8.66 -8.86 16.84
CA ASP A 23 -8.99 -9.38 18.18
C ASP A 23 -10.35 -10.04 18.23
N GLY A 24 -11.35 -9.51 17.54
CA GLY A 24 -12.71 -10.04 17.47
C GLY A 24 -12.90 -11.29 16.59
N THR A 25 -11.82 -11.84 16.01
CA THR A 25 -11.87 -13.01 15.12
C THR A 25 -11.10 -14.17 15.74
N SER A 26 -11.72 -15.36 15.85
CA SER A 26 -11.05 -16.57 16.31
C SER A 26 -10.59 -17.46 15.16
N ILE A 27 -9.60 -18.35 15.41
CA ILE A 27 -9.18 -19.36 14.41
C ILE A 27 -10.32 -20.35 14.09
N ARG A 28 -11.28 -20.55 14.99
CA ARG A 28 -12.45 -21.40 14.77
C ARG A 28 -13.40 -20.74 13.76
N ASP A 29 -13.61 -19.42 13.87
CA ASP A 29 -14.43 -18.67 12.94
C ASP A 29 -13.83 -18.69 11.53
N ILE A 30 -12.50 -18.51 11.45
CA ILE A 30 -11.76 -18.56 10.18
C ILE A 30 -11.87 -19.96 9.55
N ALA A 31 -11.66 -21.02 10.33
CA ALA A 31 -11.75 -22.38 9.84
C ALA A 31 -13.16 -22.74 9.35
N ALA A 32 -14.18 -22.34 10.11
CA ALA A 32 -15.58 -22.53 9.74
C ALA A 32 -15.92 -21.79 8.44
N HIS A 33 -15.52 -20.52 8.31
CA HIS A 33 -15.75 -19.73 7.11
C HIS A 33 -14.99 -20.26 5.88
N ALA A 34 -13.78 -20.77 6.09
CA ALA A 34 -12.96 -21.39 5.02
C ALA A 34 -13.37 -22.82 4.68
N HIS A 35 -14.31 -23.42 5.42
CA HIS A 35 -14.71 -24.83 5.30
C HIS A 35 -13.54 -25.81 5.44
N VAL A 36 -12.65 -25.56 6.40
CA VAL A 36 -11.48 -26.41 6.69
C VAL A 36 -11.44 -26.84 8.16
N ASN A 37 -10.60 -27.83 8.46
CA ASN A 37 -10.31 -28.17 9.86
C ASN A 37 -9.45 -27.08 10.51
N VAL A 38 -9.75 -26.75 11.78
CA VAL A 38 -8.96 -25.78 12.57
C VAL A 38 -7.47 -26.14 12.61
N ALA A 39 -7.15 -27.44 12.65
CA ALA A 39 -5.78 -27.94 12.63
C ALA A 39 -4.99 -27.45 11.39
N ASN A 40 -5.66 -27.20 10.26
CA ASN A 40 -5.00 -26.68 9.06
C ASN A 40 -4.43 -25.27 9.27
N ILE A 41 -5.10 -24.43 10.09
CA ILE A 41 -4.59 -23.08 10.39
C ILE A 41 -3.30 -23.17 11.20
N SER A 42 -3.28 -24.05 12.21
CA SER A 42 -2.05 -24.28 13.00
C SER A 42 -0.94 -24.89 12.15
N TYR A 43 -1.28 -25.81 11.25
CA TYR A 43 -0.32 -26.45 10.36
C TYR A 43 0.31 -25.47 9.35
N TYR A 44 -0.48 -24.62 8.69
CA TYR A 44 0.02 -23.71 7.66
C TYR A 44 0.61 -22.42 8.21
N PHE A 45 0.10 -21.93 9.34
CA PHE A 45 0.39 -20.58 9.82
C PHE A 45 0.82 -20.49 11.28
N ASN A 46 0.93 -21.62 11.99
CA ASN A 46 1.23 -21.60 13.41
C ASN A 46 0.23 -20.78 14.27
N GLY A 47 -1.05 -20.81 13.89
CA GLY A 47 -2.13 -20.13 14.60
C GLY A 47 -2.49 -18.74 14.03
N LYS A 48 -3.29 -17.98 14.81
CA LYS A 48 -3.83 -16.68 14.38
C LYS A 48 -2.75 -15.63 14.17
N HIS A 49 -1.74 -15.61 15.04
CA HIS A 49 -0.62 -14.67 14.95
C HIS A 49 0.20 -14.90 13.68
N GLY A 50 0.63 -16.13 13.40
CA GLY A 50 1.38 -16.42 12.18
C GLY A 50 0.55 -16.22 10.90
N LEU A 51 -0.79 -16.35 10.98
CA LEU A 51 -1.66 -15.99 9.86
C LEU A 51 -1.69 -14.47 9.62
N LEU A 52 -1.74 -13.66 10.67
CA LEU A 52 -1.61 -12.21 10.57
C LEU A 52 -0.25 -11.83 9.96
N GLU A 53 0.83 -12.37 10.52
CA GLU A 53 2.19 -12.17 10.01
C GLU A 53 2.28 -12.51 8.52
N HIS A 54 1.76 -13.66 8.12
CA HIS A 54 1.74 -14.07 6.72
C HIS A 54 0.98 -13.08 5.81
N CYS A 55 -0.17 -12.57 6.27
CA CYS A 55 -0.94 -11.59 5.50
C CYS A 55 -0.18 -10.27 5.34
N LEU A 56 0.44 -9.77 6.41
CA LEU A 56 1.21 -8.51 6.37
C LEU A 56 2.48 -8.65 5.54
N THR A 57 3.28 -9.69 5.78
CA THR A 57 4.55 -9.91 5.09
C THR A 57 4.32 -10.13 3.60
N SER A 58 3.39 -11.02 3.22
CA SER A 58 3.10 -11.27 1.80
C SER A 58 2.57 -10.04 1.05
N TYR A 59 1.86 -9.15 1.73
CA TYR A 59 1.43 -7.89 1.14
C TYR A 59 2.61 -6.94 0.93
N PHE A 60 3.43 -6.72 1.97
CA PHE A 60 4.53 -5.77 1.90
C PHE A 60 5.69 -6.24 1.05
N GLU A 61 5.94 -7.54 0.94
CA GLU A 61 6.89 -8.09 -0.02
C GLU A 61 6.51 -7.70 -1.45
N LYS A 62 5.26 -7.93 -1.85
CA LYS A 62 4.76 -7.55 -3.18
C LYS A 62 4.70 -6.03 -3.38
N TYR A 63 4.32 -5.31 -2.34
CA TYR A 63 4.31 -3.84 -2.36
C TYR A 63 5.70 -3.26 -2.59
N LEU A 64 6.71 -3.76 -1.87
CA LEU A 64 8.10 -3.32 -2.03
C LEU A 64 8.70 -3.77 -3.37
N GLU A 65 8.38 -4.97 -3.85
CA GLU A 65 8.76 -5.44 -5.19
C GLU A 65 8.35 -4.42 -6.26
N LYS A 66 7.13 -3.87 -6.19
CA LYS A 66 6.67 -2.84 -7.13
C LYS A 66 7.49 -1.54 -7.07
N ILE A 67 7.94 -1.15 -5.90
CA ILE A 67 8.80 0.02 -5.73
C ILE A 67 10.21 -0.28 -6.26
N GLU A 68 10.74 -1.44 -5.91
CA GLU A 68 12.09 -1.86 -6.28
C GLU A 68 12.25 -2.03 -7.79
N ASP A 69 11.30 -2.68 -8.45
CA ASP A 69 11.29 -2.84 -9.92
C ASP A 69 11.43 -1.49 -10.64
N VAL A 70 10.68 -0.48 -10.18
CA VAL A 70 10.76 0.87 -10.76
C VAL A 70 12.07 1.57 -10.39
N TYR A 71 12.51 1.43 -9.13
CA TYR A 71 13.74 2.07 -8.67
C TYR A 71 14.98 1.59 -9.41
N GLN A 72 15.04 0.30 -9.73
CA GLN A 72 16.17 -0.32 -10.46
C GLN A 72 16.21 0.04 -11.96
N ASP A 73 15.14 0.60 -12.51
CA ASP A 73 15.12 1.03 -13.92
C ASP A 73 16.02 2.26 -14.11
N ILE A 74 17.21 2.03 -14.67
CA ILE A 74 18.22 3.08 -14.89
C ILE A 74 17.86 4.06 -16.01
N LEU A 75 16.87 3.74 -16.83
CA LEU A 75 16.45 4.60 -17.93
C LEU A 75 15.50 5.72 -17.45
N LEU A 76 14.93 5.58 -16.27
CA LEU A 76 13.99 6.54 -15.71
C LEU A 76 14.72 7.66 -14.96
N ASP A 77 14.31 8.88 -15.21
CA ASP A 77 14.71 10.00 -14.39
C ASP A 77 13.94 10.02 -13.05
N PRO A 78 14.35 10.82 -12.05
CA PRO A 78 13.72 10.84 -10.72
C PRO A 78 12.22 11.18 -10.74
N LEU A 79 11.77 12.06 -11.64
CA LEU A 79 10.37 12.41 -11.76
C LEU A 79 9.56 11.24 -12.33
N GLU A 80 10.09 10.58 -13.36
CA GLU A 80 9.47 9.39 -13.94
C GLU A 80 9.43 8.25 -12.94
N LYS A 81 10.53 8.01 -12.18
CA LYS A 81 10.57 7.03 -11.09
C LYS A 81 9.48 7.31 -10.06
N LEU A 82 9.37 8.55 -9.57
CA LEU A 82 8.37 8.92 -8.56
C LEU A 82 6.95 8.67 -9.06
N LYS A 83 6.63 9.10 -10.28
CA LYS A 83 5.31 8.90 -10.89
C LYS A 83 5.00 7.41 -11.10
N LYS A 84 5.95 6.63 -11.62
CA LYS A 84 5.78 5.19 -11.84
C LYS A 84 5.66 4.39 -10.54
N VAL A 85 6.41 4.75 -9.48
CA VAL A 85 6.25 4.14 -8.15
C VAL A 85 4.84 4.39 -7.62
N VAL A 86 4.36 5.62 -7.68
CA VAL A 86 2.99 5.99 -7.26
C VAL A 86 1.95 5.21 -8.06
N GLU A 87 2.11 5.13 -9.37
CA GLU A 87 1.22 4.36 -10.25
C GLU A 87 1.20 2.88 -9.87
N ALA A 88 2.36 2.25 -9.74
CA ALA A 88 2.49 0.84 -9.39
C ALA A 88 1.84 0.52 -8.04
N ILE A 89 2.01 1.39 -7.04
CA ILE A 89 1.40 1.25 -5.72
C ILE A 89 -0.13 1.36 -5.82
N ILE A 90 -0.67 2.39 -6.44
CA ILE A 90 -2.12 2.59 -6.56
C ILE A 90 -2.77 1.44 -7.34
N GLN A 91 -2.14 0.98 -8.42
CA GLN A 91 -2.61 -0.17 -9.19
C GLN A 91 -2.63 -1.45 -8.33
N PHE A 92 -1.53 -1.74 -7.62
CA PHE A 92 -1.45 -2.88 -6.72
C PHE A 92 -2.53 -2.85 -5.64
N GLN A 93 -2.75 -1.71 -5.01
CA GLN A 93 -3.76 -1.51 -3.98
C GLN A 93 -5.18 -1.64 -4.52
N SER A 94 -5.44 -1.12 -5.72
CA SER A 94 -6.74 -1.21 -6.39
C SER A 94 -7.10 -2.62 -6.83
N LEU A 95 -6.11 -3.45 -7.18
CA LEU A 95 -6.31 -4.86 -7.52
C LEU A 95 -6.66 -5.72 -6.29
N HIS A 96 -6.25 -5.29 -5.09
CA HIS A 96 -6.44 -6.04 -3.85
C HIS A 96 -7.12 -5.21 -2.75
N PRO A 97 -8.29 -4.57 -2.99
CA PRO A 97 -8.83 -3.53 -2.11
C PRO A 97 -9.17 -4.03 -0.69
N HIS A 98 -9.64 -5.26 -0.57
CA HIS A 98 -9.95 -5.86 0.74
C HIS A 98 -8.69 -6.15 1.56
N LEU A 99 -7.67 -6.70 0.93
CA LEU A 99 -6.38 -6.97 1.57
C LEU A 99 -5.69 -5.66 1.93
N THR A 100 -5.66 -4.69 1.01
CA THR A 100 -5.10 -3.35 1.24
C THR A 100 -5.75 -2.67 2.44
N ARG A 101 -7.09 -2.64 2.49
CA ARG A 101 -7.82 -2.06 3.62
C ARG A 101 -7.48 -2.75 4.94
N PHE A 102 -7.46 -4.08 4.95
CA PHE A 102 -7.09 -4.85 6.14
C PHE A 102 -5.69 -4.47 6.62
N VAL A 103 -4.70 -4.54 5.72
CA VAL A 103 -3.30 -4.25 6.05
C VAL A 103 -3.13 -2.82 6.57
N LEU A 104 -3.64 -1.82 5.85
CA LEU A 104 -3.51 -0.42 6.26
C LEU A 104 -4.18 -0.15 7.61
N ARG A 105 -5.29 -0.81 7.91
CA ARG A 105 -5.99 -0.69 9.19
C ARG A 105 -5.20 -1.33 10.33
N GLU A 106 -4.70 -2.55 10.15
CA GLU A 106 -3.89 -3.25 11.17
C GLU A 106 -2.60 -2.47 11.48
N VAL A 107 -1.95 -1.97 10.43
CA VAL A 107 -0.74 -1.15 10.56
C VAL A 107 -1.00 0.16 11.30
N SER A 108 -2.19 0.76 11.15
CA SER A 108 -2.56 2.01 11.84
C SER A 108 -2.79 1.84 13.34
N ILE A 109 -3.06 0.63 13.83
CA ILE A 109 -3.24 0.33 15.26
C ILE A 109 -1.91 0.41 16.02
N ASP A 110 -0.79 0.26 15.33
CA ASP A 110 0.57 0.38 15.88
C ASP A 110 0.83 -0.54 17.09
N SER A 111 0.28 -1.77 17.03
CA SER A 111 0.52 -2.78 18.07
C SER A 111 1.99 -3.27 18.07
N GLN A 112 2.46 -3.82 19.21
CA GLN A 112 3.82 -4.37 19.30
C GLN A 112 4.09 -5.41 18.21
N VAL A 113 3.13 -6.30 17.94
CA VAL A 113 3.21 -7.32 16.91
C VAL A 113 3.41 -6.70 15.53
N VAL A 114 2.65 -5.66 15.20
CA VAL A 114 2.78 -4.95 13.94
C VAL A 114 4.14 -4.27 13.82
N ARG A 115 4.64 -3.65 14.89
CA ARG A 115 5.98 -3.02 14.89
C ARG A 115 7.09 -4.02 14.62
N GLU A 116 7.03 -5.21 15.25
CA GLU A 116 8.02 -6.27 15.04
C GLU A 116 8.03 -6.74 13.58
N ILE A 117 6.85 -7.00 13.01
CA ILE A 117 6.72 -7.44 11.60
C ILE A 117 7.15 -6.33 10.64
N MET A 118 6.71 -5.09 10.89
CA MET A 118 6.79 -4.01 9.92
C MET A 118 8.10 -3.23 9.91
N SER A 119 8.92 -3.35 10.95
CA SER A 119 10.15 -2.54 11.10
C SER A 119 11.07 -2.61 9.87
N THR A 120 11.32 -3.80 9.34
CA THR A 120 12.17 -4.01 8.17
C THR A 120 11.56 -3.44 6.90
N TYR A 121 10.24 -3.61 6.70
CA TYR A 121 9.54 -3.12 5.52
C TYR A 121 9.49 -1.59 5.47
N TYR A 122 9.26 -0.93 6.60
CA TYR A 122 9.27 0.53 6.70
C TYR A 122 10.65 1.14 6.42
N VAL A 123 11.72 0.49 6.88
CA VAL A 123 13.08 0.94 6.58
C VAL A 123 13.37 0.87 5.08
N LYS A 124 12.97 -0.22 4.41
CA LYS A 124 13.14 -0.39 2.96
C LYS A 124 12.31 0.63 2.17
N GLU A 125 11.04 0.78 2.52
CA GLU A 125 10.16 1.77 1.89
C GLU A 125 10.73 3.18 1.99
N ARG A 126 11.13 3.59 3.21
CA ARG A 126 11.77 4.89 3.45
C ARG A 126 13.02 5.06 2.60
N PHE A 127 13.85 4.02 2.49
CA PHE A 127 15.07 4.07 1.69
C PHE A 127 14.76 4.43 0.23
N TYR A 128 13.84 3.72 -0.42
CA TYR A 128 13.51 3.98 -1.82
C TYR A 128 12.95 5.37 -2.06
N PHE A 129 11.96 5.79 -1.26
CA PHE A 129 11.41 7.14 -1.39
C PHE A 129 12.45 8.23 -1.14
N THR A 130 13.30 8.04 -0.11
CA THR A 130 14.38 8.98 0.19
C THR A 130 15.32 9.11 -0.99
N LYS A 131 15.76 7.98 -1.57
CA LYS A 131 16.70 8.00 -2.69
C LYS A 131 16.14 8.67 -3.94
N ILE A 132 14.88 8.40 -4.29
CA ILE A 132 14.23 9.05 -5.43
C ILE A 132 14.14 10.57 -5.22
N LEU A 133 13.76 11.00 -4.00
CA LEU A 133 13.63 12.42 -3.69
C LEU A 133 14.98 13.14 -3.62
N GLU A 134 16.01 12.52 -3.02
CA GLU A 134 17.38 13.05 -2.99
C GLU A 134 17.93 13.22 -4.41
N GLU A 135 17.84 12.19 -5.24
CA GLU A 135 18.29 12.23 -6.64
C GLU A 135 17.59 13.33 -7.43
N GLY A 136 16.26 13.50 -7.23
CA GLY A 136 15.50 14.55 -7.90
C GLY A 136 15.91 15.96 -7.47
N ILE A 137 16.26 16.17 -6.20
CA ILE A 137 16.80 17.44 -5.70
C ILE A 137 18.18 17.70 -6.28
N GLU A 138 19.07 16.70 -6.29
CA GLU A 138 20.42 16.81 -6.85
C GLU A 138 20.40 17.13 -8.36
N LYS A 139 19.51 16.50 -9.11
CA LYS A 139 19.30 16.76 -10.54
C LYS A 139 18.49 18.02 -10.85
N LYS A 140 18.13 18.82 -9.84
CA LYS A 140 17.34 20.04 -9.96
C LYS A 140 15.98 19.84 -10.67
N GLN A 141 15.40 18.67 -10.51
CA GLN A 141 14.01 18.39 -10.92
C GLN A 141 13.04 18.72 -9.79
N PHE A 142 13.45 18.51 -8.54
CA PHE A 142 12.63 18.72 -7.36
C PHE A 142 13.07 19.94 -6.56
N LYS A 143 12.12 20.59 -5.91
CA LYS A 143 12.37 21.65 -4.94
C LYS A 143 13.17 21.11 -3.78
N LYS A 144 14.03 21.95 -3.19
CA LYS A 144 14.64 21.63 -1.90
C LYS A 144 13.53 21.58 -0.84
N GLN A 145 13.36 20.42 -0.21
CA GLN A 145 12.27 20.16 0.72
C GLN A 145 12.71 19.21 1.85
N THR A 146 11.92 19.15 2.92
CA THR A 146 12.15 18.19 4.00
C THR A 146 11.60 16.83 3.58
N ILE A 147 12.47 15.91 3.17
CA ILE A 147 12.14 14.61 2.57
C ILE A 147 11.13 13.83 3.42
N SER A 148 11.30 13.82 4.76
CA SER A 148 10.36 13.10 5.64
C SER A 148 8.92 13.62 5.53
N TYR A 149 8.73 14.93 5.37
CA TYR A 149 7.38 15.50 5.23
C TYR A 149 6.80 15.21 3.85
N SER A 150 7.62 15.20 2.81
CA SER A 150 7.17 14.78 1.47
C SER A 150 6.75 13.31 1.44
N ILE A 151 7.48 12.45 2.14
CA ILE A 151 7.09 11.03 2.29
C ILE A 151 5.76 10.91 3.05
N ILE A 152 5.55 11.67 4.14
CA ILE A 152 4.27 11.67 4.89
C ILE A 152 3.11 12.05 3.97
N GLN A 153 3.26 13.12 3.18
CA GLN A 153 2.23 13.59 2.25
C GLN A 153 1.93 12.53 1.18
N LEU A 154 2.98 11.98 0.54
CA LEU A 154 2.85 10.90 -0.43
C LEU A 154 2.12 9.68 0.15
N LYS A 155 2.54 9.22 1.33
CA LYS A 155 1.90 8.08 1.99
C LYS A 155 0.44 8.35 2.34
N SER A 156 0.10 9.57 2.70
CA SER A 156 -1.30 9.96 2.95
C SER A 156 -2.14 9.86 1.68
N LEU A 157 -1.63 10.36 0.55
CA LEU A 157 -2.29 10.24 -0.74
C LEU A 157 -2.47 8.77 -1.17
N LEU A 158 -1.47 7.92 -0.93
CA LEU A 158 -1.49 6.51 -1.30
C LEU A 158 -2.40 5.66 -0.40
N SER A 159 -2.61 6.03 0.86
CA SER A 159 -3.27 5.18 1.85
C SER A 159 -4.72 5.55 2.12
N MET A 160 -5.04 6.85 2.16
CA MET A 160 -6.36 7.36 2.56
C MET A 160 -7.52 6.75 1.76
N PRO A 161 -7.44 6.60 0.44
CA PRO A 161 -8.56 6.07 -0.33
C PRO A 161 -8.98 4.65 0.06
N PHE A 162 -8.02 3.84 0.50
CA PHE A 162 -8.25 2.46 0.88
C PHE A 162 -8.58 2.29 2.37
N LEU A 163 -8.12 3.23 3.22
CA LEU A 163 -8.33 3.19 4.66
C LEU A 163 -9.75 3.61 5.03
N ASN A 164 -10.28 4.67 4.44
CA ASN A 164 -11.58 5.25 4.77
C ASN A 164 -12.59 5.16 3.61
N THR A 165 -12.83 3.94 3.17
CA THR A 165 -13.74 3.67 2.04
C THR A 165 -15.17 4.12 2.29
N PHE A 166 -15.66 4.11 3.55
CA PHE A 166 -17.00 4.60 3.89
C PHE A 166 -17.16 6.09 3.56
N TYR A 167 -16.22 6.92 4.00
CA TYR A 167 -16.25 8.35 3.73
C TYR A 167 -16.20 8.65 2.22
N LEU A 168 -15.35 7.93 1.49
CA LEU A 168 -15.25 8.10 0.05
C LEU A 168 -16.57 7.73 -0.66
N THR A 169 -17.18 6.60 -0.30
CA THR A 169 -18.36 6.08 -0.99
C THR A 169 -19.62 6.85 -0.62
N GLU A 170 -19.85 7.03 0.69
CA GLU A 170 -21.13 7.56 1.19
C GLU A 170 -21.16 9.09 1.25
N VAL A 171 -20.00 9.74 1.37
CA VAL A 171 -19.94 11.21 1.52
C VAL A 171 -19.42 11.88 0.26
N LEU A 172 -18.34 11.36 -0.32
CA LEU A 172 -17.72 11.96 -1.51
C LEU A 172 -18.24 11.34 -2.83
N HIS A 173 -19.02 10.27 -2.76
CA HIS A 173 -19.52 9.51 -3.92
C HIS A 173 -18.39 9.03 -4.87
N VAL A 174 -17.26 8.65 -4.26
CA VAL A 174 -16.08 8.15 -4.97
C VAL A 174 -15.93 6.64 -4.73
N TYR A 175 -15.90 5.87 -5.82
CA TYR A 175 -15.90 4.41 -5.78
C TYR A 175 -14.51 3.87 -6.12
N VAL A 176 -13.72 3.54 -5.09
CA VAL A 176 -12.30 3.15 -5.19
C VAL A 176 -12.07 1.87 -6.01
N ARG A 177 -13.11 1.05 -6.17
CA ARG A 177 -13.05 -0.23 -6.91
C ARG A 177 -13.21 -0.09 -8.42
N GLU A 178 -13.62 1.08 -8.88
CA GLU A 178 -13.81 1.33 -10.30
C GLU A 178 -12.49 1.69 -10.97
N SER A 179 -12.25 1.16 -12.16
CA SER A 179 -11.05 1.48 -12.96
C SER A 179 -10.94 2.99 -13.25
N TYR A 180 -12.09 3.66 -13.36
CA TYR A 180 -12.16 5.11 -13.52
C TYR A 180 -11.51 5.85 -12.35
N PHE A 181 -11.75 5.40 -11.10
CA PHE A 181 -11.11 5.99 -9.92
C PHE A 181 -9.59 5.95 -10.02
N THR A 182 -9.02 4.77 -10.27
CA THR A 182 -7.57 4.59 -10.35
C THR A 182 -6.95 5.58 -11.34
N LYS A 183 -7.53 5.69 -12.54
CA LYS A 183 -7.05 6.61 -13.58
C LYS A 183 -7.13 8.06 -13.12
N LYS A 184 -8.30 8.50 -12.65
CA LYS A 184 -8.52 9.90 -12.26
C LYS A 184 -7.72 10.30 -11.04
N TYR A 185 -7.62 9.43 -10.05
CA TYR A 185 -6.86 9.70 -8.85
C TYR A 185 -5.36 9.81 -9.12
N LEU A 186 -4.83 9.00 -10.03
CA LEU A 186 -3.44 9.12 -10.49
C LEU A 186 -3.19 10.46 -11.20
N GLU A 187 -4.12 10.93 -12.04
CA GLU A 187 -4.01 12.25 -12.66
C GLU A 187 -3.88 13.36 -11.60
N GLU A 188 -4.65 13.29 -10.51
CA GLU A 188 -4.58 14.28 -9.41
C GLU A 188 -3.30 14.15 -8.59
N ILE A 189 -2.81 12.93 -8.31
CA ILE A 189 -1.51 12.75 -7.63
C ILE A 189 -0.37 13.27 -8.51
N TYR A 190 -0.42 13.07 -9.83
CA TYR A 190 0.61 13.59 -10.73
C TYR A 190 0.62 15.12 -10.76
N LYS A 191 -0.54 15.78 -10.74
CA LYS A 191 -0.62 17.23 -10.59
C LYS A 191 0.00 17.68 -9.27
N TRP A 192 -0.34 16.99 -8.18
CA TRP A 192 0.27 17.28 -6.88
C TRP A 192 1.80 17.13 -6.92
N ILE A 193 2.34 16.08 -7.54
CA ILE A 193 3.80 15.90 -7.70
C ILE A 193 4.37 17.08 -8.50
N ASP A 194 3.77 17.43 -9.63
CA ASP A 194 4.25 18.48 -10.51
C ASP A 194 4.23 19.87 -9.82
N GLU A 195 3.20 20.17 -9.02
CA GLU A 195 3.02 21.47 -8.38
C GLU A 195 3.78 21.58 -7.05
N VAL A 196 3.79 20.52 -6.25
CA VAL A 196 4.32 20.56 -4.87
C VAL A 196 5.78 20.11 -4.82
N VAL A 197 6.11 19.02 -5.51
CA VAL A 197 7.44 18.40 -5.44
C VAL A 197 8.40 18.98 -6.47
N CYS A 198 7.96 19.16 -7.72
CA CYS A 198 8.82 19.63 -8.82
C CYS A 198 9.15 21.12 -8.74
N LEU A 199 10.32 21.48 -9.26
CA LEU A 199 10.62 22.87 -9.56
C LEU A 199 9.65 23.38 -10.63
N PRO A 200 9.23 24.68 -10.54
CA PRO A 200 8.45 25.27 -11.62
C PRO A 200 9.20 25.13 -12.94
N LYS A 201 8.52 24.69 -13.99
CA LYS A 201 9.09 24.81 -15.35
C LYS A 201 9.27 26.30 -15.59
N GLU A 202 10.51 26.74 -15.82
CA GLU A 202 10.77 28.10 -16.26
C GLU A 202 9.86 28.35 -17.48
N SER A 203 8.97 29.32 -17.36
CA SER A 203 8.23 29.81 -18.51
C SER A 203 9.27 30.34 -19.48
N LEU A 204 9.49 29.65 -20.60
CA LEU A 204 10.31 30.19 -21.70
C LEU A 204 9.78 31.60 -21.98
N PRO A 205 10.66 32.62 -22.01
CA PRO A 205 10.20 33.95 -22.40
C PRO A 205 9.56 33.85 -23.76
N ILE A 206 8.31 34.32 -23.84
CA ILE A 206 7.58 34.46 -25.12
C ILE A 206 8.42 35.40 -25.94
N SER A 207 9.13 34.85 -26.92
CA SER A 207 9.89 35.60 -27.94
C SER A 207 8.96 36.23 -28.97
#